data_af5ef39ac0eef1cf75c88a1f0e7588ce
#
_entry.id   af5ef39ac0eef1cf75c88a1f0e7588ce
#
_cell.length_a   1.000
_cell.length_b   1.000
_cell.length_c   1.000
_cell.angle_alpha   90.00
_cell.angle_beta   90.00
_cell.angle_gamma   90.00
#
_symmetry.space_group_name_H-M   'P 1'
#
loop_
_entity.id
_entity.type
_entity.pdbx_description
1 polymer ?
#
loop_
_entity_poly.entity_id
_entity_poly.type
_entity_poly.pdbx_seq_one_letter_code
_entity_poly.pdbx_strand_id
1 'polypeptide(L)'
;MPDIGILFDLDGVIYQGDSLISGAKESINLLRQNNIPCRFITNTTRMTKKNLVTKLKSMGLGLEINEVFAAPHAAVEYCKSKGYKKIELVVPDRSMEEDFADFDLHTDNPQAIVMGDMGNQFTFDLLNSLFKKILTGAEIVALHKNKYWHSGKELTLDLGAFVSALEFATEKGSVVIGKPSPHLFQLASKPWELPFKSIFMVGDDINSDINGAYNVGMQSVLVKTGKYREESLKRSEIKPDYTINSVADLPEILPLN
;
A
#
# COMPACT_ATOMS: atom_id res chain seq x y z
N MET A 1 -6.83 -25.39 9.60
CA MET A 1 -6.52 -24.00 9.26
C MET A 1 -5.96 -23.99 7.85
N PRO A 2 -6.13 -22.95 7.06
CA PRO A 2 -5.52 -22.93 5.74
C PRO A 2 -3.99 -22.98 5.88
N ASP A 3 -3.33 -23.70 4.98
CA ASP A 3 -1.87 -23.84 5.00
C ASP A 3 -1.15 -22.66 4.34
N ILE A 4 -1.89 -21.85 3.57
CA ILE A 4 -1.40 -20.67 2.85
C ILE A 4 -2.38 -19.49 2.95
N GLY A 5 -1.87 -18.29 2.68
CA GLY A 5 -2.66 -17.06 2.54
C GLY A 5 -2.19 -16.22 1.35
N ILE A 6 -3.08 -15.42 0.77
CA ILE A 6 -2.75 -14.61 -0.41
C ILE A 6 -2.99 -13.13 -0.13
N LEU A 7 -1.93 -12.33 -0.30
CA LEU A 7 -2.01 -10.87 -0.40
C LEU A 7 -2.00 -10.47 -1.87
N PHE A 8 -2.94 -9.64 -2.27
CA PHE A 8 -3.00 -9.08 -3.62
C PHE A 8 -2.73 -7.58 -3.59
N ASP A 9 -1.91 -7.08 -4.49
CA ASP A 9 -2.05 -5.69 -4.90
C ASP A 9 -3.36 -5.51 -5.67
N LEU A 10 -3.81 -4.27 -5.80
CA LEU A 10 -5.09 -3.95 -6.43
C LEU A 10 -4.90 -3.45 -7.85
N ASP A 11 -4.26 -2.29 -8.04
CA ASP A 11 -4.14 -1.64 -9.35
C ASP A 11 -3.07 -2.33 -10.19
N GLY A 12 -3.44 -2.81 -11.35
CA GLY A 12 -2.56 -3.60 -12.21
C GLY A 12 -2.58 -5.10 -11.94
N VAL A 13 -3.20 -5.57 -10.85
CA VAL A 13 -3.33 -6.99 -10.48
C VAL A 13 -4.78 -7.45 -10.53
N ILE A 14 -5.66 -6.75 -9.82
CA ILE A 14 -7.09 -7.09 -9.74
C ILE A 14 -7.90 -6.26 -10.73
N TYR A 15 -7.57 -4.98 -10.86
CA TYR A 15 -8.21 -4.08 -11.83
C TYR A 15 -7.18 -3.17 -12.50
N GLN A 16 -7.56 -2.57 -13.62
CA GLN A 16 -6.84 -1.49 -14.28
C GLN A 16 -7.83 -0.42 -14.71
N GLY A 17 -7.64 0.82 -14.23
CA GLY A 17 -8.62 1.89 -14.39
C GLY A 17 -9.94 1.54 -13.69
N ASP A 18 -11.02 1.39 -14.46
CA ASP A 18 -12.35 1.06 -13.95
C ASP A 18 -12.83 -0.34 -14.35
N SER A 19 -11.93 -1.21 -14.78
CA SER A 19 -12.26 -2.56 -15.24
C SER A 19 -11.44 -3.63 -14.52
N LEU A 20 -12.07 -4.76 -14.18
CA LEU A 20 -11.35 -5.91 -13.66
C LEU A 20 -10.42 -6.49 -14.72
N ILE A 21 -9.26 -6.96 -14.28
CA ILE A 21 -8.39 -7.81 -15.10
C ILE A 21 -9.11 -9.15 -15.31
N SER A 22 -9.08 -9.61 -16.58
CA SER A 22 -9.73 -10.87 -16.95
C SER A 22 -9.25 -12.02 -16.06
N GLY A 23 -10.18 -12.82 -15.53
CA GLY A 23 -9.90 -13.94 -14.65
C GLY A 23 -9.66 -13.57 -13.17
N ALA A 24 -9.58 -12.29 -12.81
CA ALA A 24 -9.36 -11.87 -11.42
C ALA A 24 -10.46 -12.34 -10.46
N LYS A 25 -11.71 -12.17 -10.88
CA LYS A 25 -12.86 -12.60 -10.07
C LYS A 25 -12.93 -14.12 -9.93
N GLU A 26 -12.68 -14.83 -11.00
CA GLU A 26 -12.67 -16.29 -11.07
C GLU A 26 -11.59 -16.86 -10.15
N SER A 27 -10.37 -16.31 -10.20
CA SER A 27 -9.25 -16.71 -9.33
C SER A 27 -9.57 -16.48 -7.87
N ILE A 28 -10.08 -15.30 -7.49
CA ILE A 28 -10.46 -15.01 -6.10
C ILE A 28 -11.56 -15.97 -5.61
N ASN A 29 -12.57 -16.24 -6.46
CA ASN A 29 -13.64 -17.15 -6.09
C ASN A 29 -13.13 -18.59 -5.90
N LEU A 30 -12.22 -19.05 -6.76
CA LEU A 30 -11.62 -20.37 -6.63
C LEU A 30 -10.80 -20.52 -5.34
N LEU A 31 -10.02 -19.48 -4.99
CA LEU A 31 -9.28 -19.45 -3.72
C LEU A 31 -10.22 -19.53 -2.51
N ARG A 32 -11.32 -18.77 -2.54
CA ARG A 32 -12.34 -18.80 -1.48
C ARG A 32 -13.03 -20.16 -1.36
N GLN A 33 -13.34 -20.82 -2.49
CA GLN A 33 -13.89 -22.18 -2.51
C GLN A 33 -12.95 -23.19 -1.88
N ASN A 34 -11.64 -22.98 -1.98
CA ASN A 34 -10.60 -23.78 -1.33
C ASN A 34 -10.26 -23.28 0.10
N ASN A 35 -11.06 -22.39 0.68
CA ASN A 35 -10.85 -21.81 2.01
C ASN A 35 -9.50 -21.11 2.19
N ILE A 36 -8.88 -20.61 1.12
CA ILE A 36 -7.64 -19.86 1.18
C ILE A 36 -7.97 -18.40 1.50
N PRO A 37 -7.47 -17.85 2.61
CA PRO A 37 -7.72 -16.47 2.99
C PRO A 37 -7.03 -15.52 2.02
N CYS A 38 -7.77 -14.52 1.56
CA CYS A 38 -7.30 -13.49 0.65
C CYS A 38 -7.44 -12.11 1.30
N ARG A 39 -6.45 -11.24 1.10
CA ARG A 39 -6.51 -9.83 1.45
C ARG A 39 -5.89 -8.98 0.37
N PHE A 40 -6.34 -7.73 0.33
CA PHE A 40 -6.02 -6.79 -0.73
C PHE A 40 -5.28 -5.61 -0.14
N ILE A 41 -4.03 -5.38 -0.56
CA ILE A 41 -3.17 -4.34 -0.02
C ILE A 41 -2.83 -3.32 -1.12
N THR A 42 -2.87 -2.03 -0.80
CA THR A 42 -2.61 -0.96 -1.77
C THR A 42 -1.89 0.23 -1.13
N ASN A 43 -1.04 0.89 -1.93
CA ASN A 43 -0.42 2.16 -1.56
C ASN A 43 -1.31 3.38 -1.87
N THR A 44 -2.57 3.17 -2.30
CA THR A 44 -3.45 4.30 -2.62
C THR A 44 -3.65 5.20 -1.39
N THR A 45 -3.52 6.52 -1.62
CA THR A 45 -3.61 7.56 -0.58
C THR A 45 -4.69 8.61 -0.90
N ARG A 46 -5.51 8.36 -1.92
CA ARG A 46 -6.45 9.35 -2.48
C ARG A 46 -7.92 9.03 -2.23
N MET A 47 -8.23 7.99 -1.46
CA MET A 47 -9.61 7.65 -1.11
C MET A 47 -9.67 6.92 0.22
N THR A 48 -10.81 7.06 0.91
CA THR A 48 -11.08 6.32 2.15
C THR A 48 -11.18 4.83 1.87
N LYS A 49 -10.96 4.02 2.90
CA LYS A 49 -11.15 2.56 2.84
C LYS A 49 -12.55 2.19 2.35
N LYS A 50 -13.58 2.91 2.83
CA LYS A 50 -14.99 2.72 2.43
C LYS A 50 -15.21 2.97 0.93
N ASN A 51 -14.67 4.08 0.41
CA ASN A 51 -14.78 4.40 -1.01
C ASN A 51 -14.07 3.39 -1.90
N LEU A 52 -12.88 2.90 -1.46
CA LEU A 52 -12.17 1.86 -2.17
C LEU A 52 -12.96 0.55 -2.25
N VAL A 53 -13.54 0.11 -1.13
CA VAL A 53 -14.41 -1.10 -1.11
C VAL A 53 -15.64 -0.89 -1.99
N THR A 54 -16.27 0.29 -1.96
CA THR A 54 -17.41 0.62 -2.82
C THR A 54 -17.04 0.53 -4.31
N LYS A 55 -15.87 1.08 -4.68
CA LYS A 55 -15.34 0.97 -6.05
C LYS A 55 -15.16 -0.50 -6.46
N LEU A 56 -14.56 -1.32 -5.61
CA LEU A 56 -14.33 -2.74 -5.91
C LEU A 56 -15.64 -3.52 -6.02
N LYS A 57 -16.63 -3.24 -5.18
CA LYS A 57 -17.98 -3.81 -5.26
C LYS A 57 -18.68 -3.43 -6.56
N SER A 58 -18.57 -2.18 -7.01
CA SER A 58 -19.16 -1.73 -8.28
C SER A 58 -18.55 -2.43 -9.50
N MET A 59 -17.32 -2.91 -9.42
CA MET A 59 -16.66 -3.73 -10.43
C MET A 59 -17.07 -5.22 -10.37
N GLY A 60 -17.91 -5.61 -9.41
CA GLY A 60 -18.41 -6.98 -9.26
C GLY A 60 -17.57 -7.88 -8.35
N LEU A 61 -16.64 -7.31 -7.58
CA LEU A 61 -15.89 -8.01 -6.52
C LEU A 61 -16.64 -7.89 -5.20
N GLY A 62 -17.14 -9.00 -4.67
CA GLY A 62 -17.76 -9.06 -3.34
C GLY A 62 -16.70 -9.07 -2.24
N LEU A 63 -16.07 -7.91 -1.98
CA LEU A 63 -15.09 -7.76 -0.92
C LEU A 63 -15.70 -7.12 0.33
N GLU A 64 -15.25 -7.60 1.49
CA GLU A 64 -15.59 -7.00 2.76
C GLU A 64 -14.54 -5.96 3.17
N ILE A 65 -14.95 -5.00 3.99
CA ILE A 65 -14.08 -3.88 4.39
C ILE A 65 -12.83 -4.36 5.15
N ASN A 66 -12.93 -5.46 5.88
CA ASN A 66 -11.82 -6.06 6.63
C ASN A 66 -10.83 -6.87 5.75
N GLU A 67 -11.16 -7.09 4.49
CA GLU A 67 -10.26 -7.74 3.52
C GLU A 67 -9.33 -6.72 2.82
N VAL A 68 -9.63 -5.42 2.89
CA VAL A 68 -8.88 -4.37 2.18
C VAL A 68 -8.00 -3.59 3.14
N PHE A 69 -6.74 -3.45 2.82
CA PHE A 69 -5.72 -2.75 3.61
C PHE A 69 -5.01 -1.71 2.73
N ALA A 70 -5.28 -0.45 2.99
CA ALA A 70 -4.59 0.67 2.36
C ALA A 70 -3.54 1.26 3.30
N ALA A 71 -2.55 1.95 2.74
CA ALA A 71 -1.50 2.59 3.52
C ALA A 71 -2.02 3.54 4.62
N PRO A 72 -3.09 4.35 4.42
CA PRO A 72 -3.66 5.15 5.49
C PRO A 72 -4.14 4.32 6.69
N HIS A 73 -4.78 3.17 6.46
CA HIS A 73 -5.21 2.30 7.55
C HIS A 73 -4.03 1.74 8.35
N ALA A 74 -2.95 1.36 7.68
CA ALA A 74 -1.74 0.91 8.36
C ALA A 74 -1.06 2.05 9.14
N ALA A 75 -1.14 3.29 8.67
CA ALA A 75 -0.65 4.46 9.40
C ALA A 75 -1.48 4.72 10.68
N VAL A 76 -2.79 4.54 10.64
CA VAL A 76 -3.65 4.59 11.84
C VAL A 76 -3.17 3.59 12.89
N GLU A 77 -2.99 2.32 12.49
CA GLU A 77 -2.53 1.28 13.41
C GLU A 77 -1.11 1.53 13.93
N TYR A 78 -0.22 2.04 13.07
CA TYR A 78 1.11 2.47 13.50
C TYR A 78 1.05 3.57 14.55
N CYS A 79 0.32 4.66 14.30
CA CYS A 79 0.18 5.77 15.24
C CYS A 79 -0.45 5.34 16.57
N LYS A 80 -1.45 4.45 16.54
CA LYS A 80 -2.03 3.84 17.74
C LYS A 80 -1.00 3.04 18.53
N SER A 81 -0.18 2.24 17.85
CA SER A 81 0.86 1.43 18.49
C SER A 81 1.94 2.26 19.19
N LYS A 82 2.18 3.48 18.68
CA LYS A 82 3.08 4.47 19.29
C LYS A 82 2.44 5.26 20.43
N GLY A 83 1.13 5.10 20.66
CA GLY A 83 0.38 5.85 21.67
C GLY A 83 0.13 7.31 21.27
N TYR A 84 0.26 7.67 20.01
CA TYR A 84 -0.01 9.02 19.53
C TYR A 84 -1.50 9.33 19.67
N LYS A 85 -1.79 10.59 19.99
CA LYS A 85 -3.15 11.13 20.13
C LYS A 85 -3.37 12.34 19.25
N LYS A 86 -2.30 13.06 18.91
CA LYS A 86 -2.28 14.30 18.14
C LYS A 86 -1.46 14.09 16.89
N ILE A 87 -2.11 14.14 15.74
CA ILE A 87 -1.42 13.98 14.45
C ILE A 87 -1.85 15.09 13.50
N GLU A 88 -0.98 15.46 12.58
CA GLU A 88 -1.33 16.25 11.42
C GLU A 88 -1.51 15.34 10.22
N LEU A 89 -2.65 15.45 9.55
CA LEU A 89 -2.95 14.66 8.36
C LEU A 89 -2.78 15.54 7.12
N VAL A 90 -1.82 15.16 6.27
CA VAL A 90 -1.46 15.86 5.03
C VAL A 90 -1.90 14.99 3.85
N VAL A 91 -3.13 15.14 3.42
CA VAL A 91 -3.78 14.38 2.34
C VAL A 91 -4.63 15.29 1.47
N PRO A 92 -4.83 14.97 0.17
CA PRO A 92 -5.53 15.86 -0.76
C PRO A 92 -7.04 15.94 -0.52
N ASP A 93 -7.63 14.92 0.09
CA ASP A 93 -9.07 14.80 0.32
C ASP A 93 -9.36 14.70 1.83
N ARG A 94 -10.04 15.71 2.35
CA ARG A 94 -10.45 15.75 3.76
C ARG A 94 -11.40 14.62 4.16
N SER A 95 -12.08 13.96 3.23
CA SER A 95 -12.88 12.78 3.57
C SER A 95 -12.06 11.68 4.24
N MET A 96 -10.72 11.67 4.02
CA MET A 96 -9.81 10.74 4.68
C MET A 96 -9.65 10.99 6.18
N GLU A 97 -10.06 12.13 6.73
CA GLU A 97 -10.13 12.39 8.17
C GLU A 97 -11.03 11.37 8.89
N GLU A 98 -12.04 10.82 8.16
CA GLU A 98 -12.91 9.75 8.68
C GLU A 98 -12.11 8.51 9.13
N ASP A 99 -11.07 8.13 8.37
CA ASP A 99 -10.21 6.98 8.71
C ASP A 99 -9.31 7.25 9.93
N PHE A 100 -9.11 8.54 10.29
CA PHE A 100 -8.26 9.01 11.39
C PHE A 100 -9.04 9.62 12.55
N ALA A 101 -10.34 9.36 12.67
CA ALA A 101 -11.23 9.98 13.65
C ALA A 101 -10.84 9.73 15.12
N ASP A 102 -9.98 8.75 15.40
CA ASP A 102 -9.48 8.45 16.75
C ASP A 102 -8.38 9.43 17.24
N PHE A 103 -7.94 10.36 16.38
CA PHE A 103 -6.88 11.31 16.67
C PHE A 103 -7.40 12.76 16.68
N ASP A 104 -6.70 13.61 17.44
CA ASP A 104 -6.85 15.06 17.32
C ASP A 104 -6.05 15.52 16.07
N LEU A 105 -6.79 15.90 15.02
CA LEU A 105 -6.23 16.33 13.72
C LEU A 105 -6.04 17.85 13.63
N HIS A 106 -6.53 18.62 14.62
CA HIS A 106 -6.53 20.09 14.61
C HIS A 106 -5.60 20.66 15.68
N THR A 107 -4.37 20.19 15.72
CA THR A 107 -3.37 20.54 16.73
C THR A 107 -2.20 21.30 16.11
N ASP A 108 -1.68 22.31 16.83
CA ASP A 108 -0.47 23.03 16.44
C ASP A 108 0.82 22.24 16.77
N ASN A 109 0.70 21.26 17.69
CA ASN A 109 1.83 20.44 18.16
C ASN A 109 1.55 18.95 17.93
N PRO A 110 1.57 18.46 16.70
CA PRO A 110 1.36 17.05 16.39
C PRO A 110 2.54 16.19 16.87
N GLN A 111 2.25 14.98 17.31
CA GLN A 111 3.26 13.97 17.62
C GLN A 111 3.77 13.28 16.37
N ALA A 112 2.94 13.22 15.32
CA ALA A 112 3.30 12.72 14.01
C ALA A 112 2.61 13.52 12.91
N ILE A 113 3.26 13.58 11.75
CA ILE A 113 2.73 14.14 10.51
C ILE A 113 2.55 12.97 9.55
N VAL A 114 1.30 12.61 9.27
CA VAL A 114 0.95 11.54 8.32
C VAL A 114 0.83 12.15 6.93
N MET A 115 1.75 11.80 6.04
CA MET A 115 1.86 12.41 4.72
C MET A 115 1.40 11.45 3.61
N GLY A 116 0.39 11.87 2.85
CA GLY A 116 -0.03 11.27 1.58
C GLY A 116 0.37 12.16 0.39
N ASP A 117 0.10 11.66 -0.82
CA ASP A 117 0.40 12.42 -2.04
C ASP A 117 -0.59 13.58 -2.22
N MET A 118 -0.08 14.80 -2.11
CA MET A 118 -0.82 16.06 -2.28
C MET A 118 -0.70 16.62 -3.71
N GLY A 119 0.12 16.00 -4.56
CA GLY A 119 0.40 16.51 -5.90
C GLY A 119 0.86 17.98 -5.89
N ASN A 120 0.20 18.83 -6.69
CA ASN A 120 0.51 20.26 -6.79
C ASN A 120 0.12 21.09 -5.55
N GLN A 121 -0.50 20.49 -4.55
CA GLN A 121 -0.82 21.16 -3.28
C GLN A 121 0.37 21.18 -2.31
N PHE A 122 1.50 20.52 -2.62
CA PHE A 122 2.76 20.69 -1.90
C PHE A 122 3.36 22.07 -2.21
N THR A 123 2.90 23.07 -1.46
CA THR A 123 3.42 24.43 -1.56
C THR A 123 4.62 24.65 -0.64
N PHE A 124 5.43 25.69 -0.90
CA PHE A 124 6.51 26.09 0.00
C PHE A 124 6.01 26.34 1.42
N ASP A 125 4.87 27.06 1.56
CA ASP A 125 4.32 27.41 2.88
C ASP A 125 3.91 26.17 3.66
N LEU A 126 3.25 25.20 3.00
CA LEU A 126 2.93 23.91 3.62
C LEU A 126 4.20 23.20 4.09
N LEU A 127 5.17 23.00 3.19
CA LEU A 127 6.42 22.30 3.53
C LEU A 127 7.18 23.00 4.64
N ASN A 128 7.22 24.34 4.64
CA ASN A 128 7.86 25.12 5.70
C ASN A 128 7.12 25.04 7.05
N SER A 129 5.80 24.93 7.04
CA SER A 129 5.02 24.65 8.25
C SER A 129 5.37 23.26 8.81
N LEU A 130 5.35 22.22 7.97
CA LEU A 130 5.70 20.86 8.37
C LEU A 130 7.14 20.77 8.90
N PHE A 131 8.10 21.42 8.21
CA PHE A 131 9.48 21.51 8.65
C PHE A 131 9.60 22.00 10.09
N LYS A 132 8.92 23.10 10.44
CA LYS A 132 8.93 23.66 11.81
C LYS A 132 8.39 22.64 12.83
N LYS A 133 7.30 21.96 12.52
CA LYS A 133 6.67 20.94 13.39
C LYS A 133 7.57 19.71 13.56
N ILE A 134 8.28 19.31 12.52
CA ILE A 134 9.27 18.23 12.60
C ILE A 134 10.44 18.62 13.52
N LEU A 135 10.94 19.84 13.42
CA LEU A 135 12.01 20.32 14.30
C LEU A 135 11.59 20.33 15.77
N THR A 136 10.31 20.62 16.09
CA THR A 136 9.78 20.58 17.46
C THR A 136 9.46 19.18 17.95
N GLY A 137 9.63 18.14 17.14
CA GLY A 137 9.54 16.75 17.60
C GLY A 137 8.53 15.85 16.90
N ALA A 138 7.75 16.38 15.94
CA ALA A 138 6.83 15.54 15.18
C ALA A 138 7.59 14.48 14.35
N GLU A 139 7.11 13.24 14.35
CA GLU A 139 7.62 12.16 13.52
C GLU A 139 7.03 12.26 12.10
N ILE A 140 7.84 12.00 11.08
CA ILE A 140 7.36 11.92 9.70
C ILE A 140 6.87 10.50 9.44
N VAL A 141 5.56 10.35 9.16
CA VAL A 141 4.92 9.08 8.80
C VAL A 141 4.47 9.16 7.35
N ALA A 142 5.24 8.59 6.44
CA ALA A 142 4.97 8.62 5.01
C ALA A 142 4.09 7.44 4.59
N LEU A 143 2.96 7.69 3.96
CA LEU A 143 2.06 6.64 3.47
C LEU A 143 2.72 5.79 2.39
N HIS A 144 3.60 6.36 1.59
CA HIS A 144 4.57 5.69 0.72
C HIS A 144 5.74 6.64 0.42
N LYS A 145 6.77 6.13 -0.28
CA LYS A 145 7.94 6.96 -0.63
C LYS A 145 8.37 6.76 -2.08
N ASN A 146 7.38 6.68 -2.98
CA ASN A 146 7.65 6.60 -4.42
C ASN A 146 8.27 7.90 -4.91
N LYS A 147 9.18 7.80 -5.87
CA LYS A 147 9.91 8.96 -6.43
C LYS A 147 9.06 9.77 -7.39
N TYR A 148 8.32 9.07 -8.25
CA TYR A 148 7.46 9.63 -9.28
C TYR A 148 6.40 8.62 -9.70
N TRP A 149 5.40 9.07 -10.42
CA TRP A 149 4.39 8.24 -11.07
C TRP A 149 4.11 8.73 -12.50
N HIS A 150 3.46 7.91 -13.30
CA HIS A 150 3.07 8.28 -14.65
C HIS A 150 1.69 8.93 -14.65
N SER A 151 1.63 10.23 -15.00
CA SER A 151 0.39 10.95 -15.27
C SER A 151 0.13 10.94 -16.78
N GLY A 152 -0.51 9.89 -17.28
CA GLY A 152 -0.67 9.71 -18.70
C GLY A 152 0.68 9.44 -19.40
N LYS A 153 1.21 10.42 -20.15
CA LYS A 153 2.49 10.31 -20.89
C LYS A 153 3.68 10.92 -20.13
N GLU A 154 3.46 11.63 -19.05
CA GLU A 154 4.49 12.40 -18.35
C GLU A 154 4.83 11.78 -16.99
N LEU A 155 6.08 11.96 -16.57
CA LEU A 155 6.52 11.65 -15.23
C LEU A 155 6.20 12.83 -14.31
N THR A 156 5.53 12.54 -13.20
CA THR A 156 5.17 13.53 -12.19
C THR A 156 5.81 13.13 -10.86
N LEU A 157 6.34 14.10 -10.11
CA LEU A 157 6.86 13.85 -8.77
C LEU A 157 5.78 13.23 -7.88
N ASP A 158 6.21 12.27 -7.07
CA ASP A 158 5.36 11.62 -6.08
C ASP A 158 5.78 12.03 -4.65
N LEU A 159 5.00 11.63 -3.65
CA LEU A 159 5.19 11.92 -2.22
C LEU A 159 6.64 11.81 -1.75
N GLY A 160 7.37 10.80 -2.23
CA GLY A 160 8.74 10.53 -1.78
C GLY A 160 9.71 11.69 -2.00
N ALA A 161 9.50 12.50 -3.04
CA ALA A 161 10.33 13.68 -3.29
C ALA A 161 10.16 14.74 -2.16
N PHE A 162 8.94 14.97 -1.72
CA PHE A 162 8.61 15.94 -0.66
C PHE A 162 9.01 15.43 0.73
N VAL A 163 8.82 14.15 0.99
CA VAL A 163 9.31 13.51 2.21
C VAL A 163 10.83 13.63 2.30
N SER A 164 11.54 13.32 1.20
CA SER A 164 13.01 13.42 1.17
C SER A 164 13.52 14.85 1.35
N ALA A 165 12.79 15.87 0.85
CA ALA A 165 13.12 17.26 1.09
C ALA A 165 13.03 17.63 2.59
N LEU A 166 11.98 17.15 3.28
CA LEU A 166 11.83 17.35 4.73
C LEU A 166 12.88 16.58 5.54
N GLU A 167 13.17 15.33 5.17
CA GLU A 167 14.22 14.53 5.79
C GLU A 167 15.59 15.23 5.67
N PHE A 168 15.92 15.70 4.46
CA PHE A 168 17.16 16.42 4.20
C PHE A 168 17.27 17.69 5.06
N ALA A 169 16.19 18.49 5.11
CA ALA A 169 16.18 19.76 5.83
C ALA A 169 16.18 19.61 7.36
N THR A 170 15.64 18.52 7.89
CA THR A 170 15.51 18.28 9.34
C THR A 170 16.53 17.31 9.90
N GLU A 171 17.27 16.60 9.05
CA GLU A 171 18.15 15.48 9.40
C GLU A 171 17.45 14.36 10.17
N LYS A 172 16.10 14.25 10.01
CA LYS A 172 15.26 13.21 10.61
C LYS A 172 14.72 12.28 9.54
N GLY A 173 14.81 10.98 9.77
CA GLY A 173 14.23 9.98 8.88
C GLY A 173 12.72 9.90 9.02
N SER A 174 12.04 9.46 7.95
CA SER A 174 10.62 9.13 7.97
C SER A 174 10.38 7.63 8.22
N VAL A 175 9.23 7.31 8.80
CA VAL A 175 8.69 5.94 8.83
C VAL A 175 7.80 5.77 7.62
N VAL A 176 8.18 4.87 6.73
CA VAL A 176 7.37 4.51 5.55
C VAL A 176 6.42 3.38 5.93
N ILE A 177 5.12 3.57 5.67
CA ILE A 177 4.08 2.61 6.06
C ILE A 177 3.70 1.67 4.93
N GLY A 178 3.51 2.19 3.71
CA GLY A 178 3.11 1.42 2.55
C GLY A 178 4.23 0.57 1.95
N LYS A 179 3.90 -0.26 0.99
CA LYS A 179 4.84 -1.12 0.26
C LYS A 179 6.01 -0.30 -0.32
N PRO A 180 7.25 -0.77 -0.25
CA PRO A 180 7.75 -2.09 0.17
C PRO A 180 8.02 -2.23 1.68
N SER A 181 7.60 -1.27 2.51
CA SER A 181 7.78 -1.36 3.96
C SER A 181 7.03 -2.54 4.57
N PRO A 182 7.59 -3.21 5.59
CA PRO A 182 6.97 -4.40 6.20
C PRO A 182 5.64 -4.11 6.89
N HIS A 183 5.36 -2.88 7.31
CA HIS A 183 4.19 -2.53 8.12
C HIS A 183 2.86 -2.98 7.50
N LEU A 184 2.65 -2.69 6.22
CA LEU A 184 1.40 -3.03 5.53
C LEU A 184 1.24 -4.54 5.35
N PHE A 185 2.31 -5.26 5.00
CA PHE A 185 2.31 -6.72 4.86
C PHE A 185 2.01 -7.41 6.20
N GLN A 186 2.69 -6.99 7.26
CA GLN A 186 2.52 -7.53 8.61
C GLN A 186 1.10 -7.29 9.13
N LEU A 187 0.57 -6.07 8.98
CA LEU A 187 -0.79 -5.75 9.40
C LEU A 187 -1.82 -6.59 8.64
N ALA A 188 -1.68 -6.69 7.32
CA ALA A 188 -2.62 -7.43 6.51
C ALA A 188 -2.61 -8.93 6.79
N SER A 189 -1.48 -9.53 7.10
CA SER A 189 -1.34 -10.97 7.35
C SER A 189 -1.54 -11.39 8.81
N LYS A 190 -1.41 -10.46 9.75
CA LYS A 190 -1.44 -10.74 11.19
C LYS A 190 -2.56 -11.68 11.67
N PRO A 191 -3.83 -11.51 11.25
CA PRO A 191 -4.91 -12.36 11.74
C PRO A 191 -4.90 -13.82 11.23
N TRP A 192 -4.03 -14.13 10.28
CA TRP A 192 -3.95 -15.51 9.78
C TRP A 192 -3.07 -16.42 10.63
N GLU A 193 -2.16 -15.81 11.43
CA GLU A 193 -1.18 -16.53 12.26
C GLU A 193 -0.33 -17.54 11.46
N LEU A 194 -0.20 -17.28 10.15
CA LEU A 194 0.62 -18.08 9.24
C LEU A 194 2.08 -17.60 9.27
N PRO A 195 3.04 -18.50 9.11
CA PRO A 195 4.42 -18.10 8.85
C PRO A 195 4.52 -17.37 7.51
N PHE A 196 5.31 -16.31 7.41
CA PHE A 196 5.42 -15.51 6.18
C PHE A 196 5.73 -16.32 4.94
N LYS A 197 6.57 -17.37 5.05
CA LYS A 197 6.88 -18.28 3.95
C LYS A 197 5.68 -19.03 3.36
N SER A 198 4.55 -19.08 4.08
CA SER A 198 3.28 -19.66 3.63
C SER A 198 2.33 -18.61 3.04
N ILE A 199 2.76 -17.36 2.93
CA ILE A 199 1.95 -16.27 2.40
C ILE A 199 2.53 -15.83 1.06
N PHE A 200 1.66 -15.72 0.06
CA PHE A 200 2.01 -15.25 -1.28
C PHE A 200 1.59 -13.80 -1.44
N MET A 201 2.51 -12.96 -1.90
CA MET A 201 2.22 -11.61 -2.36
C MET A 201 2.14 -11.58 -3.88
N VAL A 202 0.98 -11.29 -4.41
CA VAL A 202 0.73 -11.16 -5.86
C VAL A 202 0.74 -9.68 -6.21
N GLY A 203 1.68 -9.25 -7.04
CA GLY A 203 1.89 -7.85 -7.39
C GLY A 203 2.43 -7.65 -8.80
N ASP A 204 2.32 -6.43 -9.31
CA ASP A 204 2.78 -6.02 -10.64
C ASP A 204 4.07 -5.18 -10.60
N ASP A 205 4.47 -4.73 -9.42
CA ASP A 205 5.60 -3.82 -9.22
C ASP A 205 6.75 -4.51 -8.47
N ILE A 206 7.88 -4.70 -9.19
CA ILE A 206 9.09 -5.35 -8.65
C ILE A 206 9.65 -4.60 -7.41
N ASN A 207 9.50 -3.26 -7.35
CA ASN A 207 10.09 -2.43 -6.31
C ASN A 207 9.20 -2.34 -5.06
N SER A 208 7.89 -2.38 -5.21
CA SER A 208 6.96 -2.25 -4.07
C SER A 208 6.45 -3.60 -3.59
N ASP A 209 5.96 -4.45 -4.49
CA ASP A 209 5.29 -5.69 -4.12
C ASP A 209 6.29 -6.82 -3.88
N ILE A 210 7.13 -7.07 -4.89
CA ILE A 210 8.07 -8.18 -4.85
C ILE A 210 9.20 -7.92 -3.85
N ASN A 211 9.75 -6.70 -3.86
CA ASN A 211 10.73 -6.29 -2.85
C ASN A 211 10.14 -6.30 -1.44
N GLY A 212 8.89 -5.84 -1.29
CA GLY A 212 8.21 -5.88 0.00
C GLY A 212 7.99 -7.31 0.53
N ALA A 213 7.55 -8.23 -0.33
CA ALA A 213 7.42 -9.65 -0.01
C ALA A 213 8.76 -10.27 0.41
N TYR A 214 9.81 -10.00 -0.37
CA TYR A 214 11.17 -10.45 -0.06
C TYR A 214 11.63 -9.97 1.32
N ASN A 215 11.42 -8.69 1.65
CA ASN A 215 11.85 -8.08 2.91
C ASN A 215 11.18 -8.69 4.15
N VAL A 216 9.98 -9.26 4.01
CA VAL A 216 9.26 -9.91 5.12
C VAL A 216 9.35 -11.44 5.07
N GLY A 217 9.97 -12.02 4.03
CA GLY A 217 10.10 -13.47 3.85
C GLY A 217 8.83 -14.16 3.37
N MET A 218 7.96 -13.44 2.64
CA MET A 218 6.81 -13.99 1.91
C MET A 218 7.24 -14.52 0.55
N GLN A 219 6.43 -15.40 -0.03
CA GLN A 219 6.57 -15.83 -1.42
C GLN A 219 6.06 -14.72 -2.35
N SER A 220 6.76 -14.46 -3.42
CA SER A 220 6.47 -13.37 -4.35
C SER A 220 6.01 -13.88 -5.70
N VAL A 221 4.87 -13.36 -6.19
CA VAL A 221 4.30 -13.68 -7.49
C VAL A 221 4.19 -12.40 -8.30
N LEU A 222 5.03 -12.25 -9.33
CA LEU A 222 5.00 -11.11 -10.24
C LEU A 222 4.03 -11.40 -11.38
N VAL A 223 3.01 -10.55 -11.56
CA VAL A 223 2.13 -10.59 -12.74
C VAL A 223 2.65 -9.67 -13.84
N LYS A 224 2.48 -10.07 -15.11
CA LYS A 224 2.92 -9.28 -16.28
C LYS A 224 1.87 -8.27 -16.75
N THR A 225 1.02 -7.81 -15.83
CA THR A 225 0.03 -6.75 -16.06
C THR A 225 0.49 -5.43 -15.41
N GLY A 226 -0.27 -4.38 -15.55
CA GLY A 226 -0.07 -3.11 -14.84
C GLY A 226 1.31 -2.47 -15.07
N LYS A 227 2.05 -2.29 -13.98
CA LYS A 227 3.37 -1.64 -13.95
C LYS A 227 4.52 -2.54 -14.38
N TYR A 228 4.26 -3.83 -14.60
CA TYR A 228 5.31 -4.76 -15.04
C TYR A 228 6.11 -4.20 -16.22
N ARG A 229 7.42 -4.27 -16.12
CA ARG A 229 8.36 -3.97 -17.21
C ARG A 229 9.49 -4.99 -17.15
N GLU A 230 9.71 -5.68 -18.26
CA GLU A 230 10.77 -6.70 -18.35
C GLU A 230 12.17 -6.13 -18.05
N GLU A 231 12.41 -4.87 -18.45
CA GLU A 231 13.66 -4.19 -18.16
C GLU A 231 13.87 -3.96 -16.67
N SER A 232 12.79 -3.63 -15.92
CA SER A 232 12.84 -3.47 -14.47
C SER A 232 13.17 -4.79 -13.78
N LEU A 233 12.56 -5.88 -14.25
CA LEU A 233 12.85 -7.22 -13.74
C LEU A 233 14.31 -7.64 -14.03
N LYS A 234 14.83 -7.35 -15.23
CA LYS A 234 16.23 -7.67 -15.58
C LYS A 234 17.25 -6.90 -14.74
N ARG A 235 16.96 -5.64 -14.39
CA ARG A 235 17.83 -4.78 -13.58
C ARG A 235 17.71 -5.00 -12.07
N SER A 236 16.65 -5.64 -11.63
CA SER A 236 16.42 -5.90 -10.20
C SER A 236 17.38 -6.98 -9.69
N GLU A 237 17.97 -6.73 -8.54
CA GLU A 237 18.73 -7.74 -7.79
C GLU A 237 17.81 -8.79 -7.17
N ILE A 238 16.57 -8.40 -6.84
CA ILE A 238 15.54 -9.29 -6.31
C ILE A 238 14.80 -9.96 -7.46
N LYS A 239 14.68 -11.27 -7.35
CA LYS A 239 13.91 -12.08 -8.31
C LYS A 239 12.62 -12.56 -7.65
N PRO A 240 11.48 -12.51 -8.36
CA PRO A 240 10.25 -13.10 -7.86
C PRO A 240 10.38 -14.63 -7.80
N ASP A 241 9.70 -15.26 -6.84
CA ASP A 241 9.62 -16.72 -6.76
C ASP A 241 8.84 -17.29 -7.95
N TYR A 242 7.80 -16.57 -8.38
CA TYR A 242 6.98 -16.92 -9.54
C TYR A 242 6.75 -15.70 -10.43
N THR A 243 6.63 -15.95 -11.73
CA THR A 243 6.22 -14.93 -12.72
C THR A 243 5.13 -15.53 -13.61
N ILE A 244 3.95 -14.91 -13.62
CA ILE A 244 2.77 -15.35 -14.37
C ILE A 244 2.26 -14.22 -15.27
N ASN A 245 1.43 -14.53 -16.28
CA ASN A 245 1.00 -13.50 -17.21
C ASN A 245 -0.04 -12.57 -16.58
N SER A 246 -0.97 -13.12 -15.79
CA SER A 246 -1.97 -12.34 -15.05
C SER A 246 -2.40 -13.10 -13.79
N VAL A 247 -3.22 -12.47 -12.97
CA VAL A 247 -3.82 -13.10 -11.80
C VAL A 247 -4.69 -14.31 -12.14
N ALA A 248 -5.13 -14.45 -13.40
CA ALA A 248 -5.89 -15.60 -13.87
C ALA A 248 -5.08 -16.92 -13.78
N ASP A 249 -3.77 -16.84 -13.95
CA ASP A 249 -2.86 -18.00 -13.92
C ASP A 249 -2.47 -18.39 -12.49
N LEU A 250 -2.85 -17.59 -11.48
CA LEU A 250 -2.45 -17.83 -10.08
C LEU A 250 -2.84 -19.21 -9.55
N PRO A 251 -4.06 -19.74 -9.82
CA PRO A 251 -4.43 -21.07 -9.34
C PRO A 251 -3.51 -22.20 -9.80
N GLU A 252 -2.84 -22.05 -10.96
CA GLU A 252 -1.98 -23.09 -11.55
C GLU A 252 -0.67 -23.30 -10.77
N ILE A 253 -0.22 -22.27 -10.02
CA ILE A 253 1.03 -22.31 -9.27
C ILE A 253 0.82 -22.57 -7.77
N LEU A 254 -0.42 -22.56 -7.30
CA LEU A 254 -0.73 -22.78 -5.89
C LEU A 254 -1.01 -24.25 -5.59
N PRO A 255 -0.69 -24.74 -4.39
CA PRO A 255 -1.03 -26.08 -3.95
C PRO A 255 -2.54 -26.17 -3.62
N LEU A 256 -3.38 -26.15 -4.67
CA LEU A 256 -4.82 -26.34 -4.53
C LEU A 256 -5.13 -27.84 -4.50
N ASN A 257 -6.00 -28.27 -3.57
CA ASN A 257 -6.48 -29.64 -3.45
C ASN A 257 -7.65 -29.93 -4.36
#